data_3f1394efcd00ad115160318c3359f488
#
_entry.id   3f1394efcd00ad115160318c3359f488
#
_cell.length_a   1.000
_cell.length_b   1.000
_cell.length_c   1.000
_cell.angle_alpha   90.00
_cell.angle_beta   90.00
_cell.angle_gamma   90.00
#
_symmetry.space_group_name_H-M   'P 1'
#
loop_
_entity.id
_entity.type
_entity.pdbx_description
1 polymer ?
#
loop_
_entity_poly.entity_id
_entity_poly.type
_entity_poly.pdbx_seq_one_letter_code
_entity_poly.pdbx_strand_id
1 'polypeptide(L)'
;MQLNKLLKGLAIALPLFTLAACSSSSDSDAAGAESGMTDGMGGVQTGGANGMLSPEEQMRQKFEALQRDNVIYFPYDGYDIQGQYADLLDAHASYLRERPSVKVLIEGHADERGTPEYNIALGERRAKAVAKYLQTLGVQAEPLSIV
;
A
#
# COMPACT_ATOMS: atom_id res chain seq x y z
N MET A 1 35.63 -28.90 21.77
CA MET A 1 35.38 -30.34 21.95
C MET A 1 33.89 -30.59 21.87
N GLN A 2 33.52 -31.42 20.89
CA GLN A 2 32.19 -32.04 20.73
C GLN A 2 31.00 -31.10 20.45
N LEU A 3 31.02 -30.57 19.24
CA LEU A 3 29.83 -30.15 18.55
C LEU A 3 29.55 -31.21 17.48
N ASN A 4 28.66 -32.10 17.68
CA ASN A 4 28.05 -32.97 16.66
C ASN A 4 27.25 -34.04 17.38
N LYS A 5 25.93 -33.95 17.26
CA LYS A 5 24.98 -35.07 17.22
C LYS A 5 23.60 -34.58 17.60
N LEU A 6 22.82 -34.27 16.58
CA LEU A 6 21.38 -34.58 16.58
C LEU A 6 20.74 -34.11 15.25
N LEU A 7 21.23 -34.74 14.18
CA LEU A 7 20.40 -34.88 12.97
C LEU A 7 19.58 -36.16 13.15
N LYS A 8 18.34 -36.05 13.50
CA LYS A 8 17.35 -37.13 13.34
C LYS A 8 16.08 -36.54 12.79
N GLY A 9 15.88 -36.70 11.51
CA GLY A 9 14.78 -37.34 10.84
C GLY A 9 13.39 -36.79 11.18
N LEU A 10 12.87 -35.88 10.36
CA LEU A 10 11.42 -35.68 10.25
C LEU A 10 11.05 -35.78 8.78
N ALA A 11 10.63 -36.99 8.38
CA ALA A 11 9.97 -37.23 7.12
C ALA A 11 8.55 -36.65 7.20
N ILE A 12 8.28 -35.60 6.47
CA ILE A 12 6.91 -35.05 6.31
C ILE A 12 6.34 -35.61 5.01
N ALA A 13 5.37 -36.48 5.15
CA ALA A 13 4.57 -37.03 4.07
C ALA A 13 3.67 -35.92 3.49
N LEU A 14 3.77 -35.71 2.19
CA LEU A 14 2.85 -34.88 1.40
C LEU A 14 1.57 -35.65 1.11
N PRO A 15 0.38 -35.13 1.41
CA PRO A 15 -0.86 -35.67 0.85
C PRO A 15 -1.08 -35.08 -0.56
N LEU A 16 -1.16 -35.96 -1.53
CA LEU A 16 -1.68 -35.67 -2.87
C LEU A 16 -3.18 -35.33 -2.76
N PHE A 17 -3.52 -34.09 -3.05
CA PHE A 17 -4.90 -33.71 -3.31
C PHE A 17 -5.21 -33.90 -4.80
N THR A 18 -6.05 -34.87 -5.11
CA THR A 18 -6.61 -35.13 -6.43
C THR A 18 -7.68 -34.11 -6.76
N LEU A 19 -7.50 -33.41 -7.89
CA LEU A 19 -8.53 -32.56 -8.49
C LEU A 19 -9.66 -33.44 -9.05
N ALA A 20 -10.86 -33.30 -8.52
CA ALA A 20 -12.07 -33.77 -9.14
C ALA A 20 -12.66 -32.66 -10.00
N ALA A 21 -12.58 -32.81 -11.31
CA ALA A 21 -13.28 -31.98 -12.30
C ALA A 21 -14.73 -32.47 -12.37
N CYS A 22 -15.68 -31.61 -12.01
CA CYS A 22 -17.09 -31.81 -12.37
C CYS A 22 -17.42 -30.95 -13.57
N SER A 23 -17.50 -31.58 -14.72
CA SER A 23 -18.19 -31.09 -15.90
C SER A 23 -19.67 -31.47 -15.79
N SER A 24 -20.57 -30.52 -15.80
CA SER A 24 -21.98 -30.74 -16.04
C SER A 24 -22.39 -29.99 -17.30
N SER A 25 -22.49 -30.75 -18.36
CA SER A 25 -23.21 -30.40 -19.57
C SER A 25 -24.71 -30.69 -19.33
N SER A 26 -25.55 -29.74 -19.65
CA SER A 26 -26.97 -30.01 -19.91
C SER A 26 -27.40 -29.25 -21.17
N ASP A 27 -27.57 -30.04 -22.21
CA ASP A 27 -28.29 -29.69 -23.41
C ASP A 27 -29.77 -29.47 -23.10
N SER A 28 -30.37 -28.50 -23.78
CA SER A 28 -31.78 -28.50 -24.09
C SER A 28 -32.04 -27.61 -25.31
N ASP A 29 -32.43 -28.24 -26.38
CA ASP A 29 -32.94 -27.71 -27.65
C ASP A 29 -34.20 -26.87 -27.47
N ALA A 30 -34.38 -25.84 -28.29
CA ALA A 30 -35.48 -25.69 -29.24
C ALA A 30 -35.57 -24.31 -29.89
N ALA A 31 -35.37 -24.29 -31.16
CA ALA A 31 -36.02 -23.65 -32.29
C ALA A 31 -36.86 -22.35 -32.11
N GLY A 32 -36.62 -21.40 -33.04
CA GLY A 32 -37.62 -20.40 -33.43
C GLY A 32 -37.03 -19.09 -33.98
N ALA A 33 -36.80 -19.05 -35.23
CA ALA A 33 -36.97 -18.09 -36.35
C ALA A 33 -37.07 -16.57 -36.09
N GLU A 34 -36.33 -15.89 -36.97
CA GLU A 34 -36.57 -14.71 -37.82
C GLU A 34 -36.31 -13.31 -37.35
N SER A 35 -35.34 -12.77 -38.05
CA SER A 35 -35.21 -11.47 -38.77
C SER A 35 -35.38 -10.14 -38.00
N GLY A 36 -34.34 -9.33 -38.20
CA GLY A 36 -34.42 -7.91 -37.94
C GLY A 36 -33.03 -7.24 -37.98
N MET A 37 -32.55 -6.92 -39.19
CA MET A 37 -31.45 -5.96 -39.38
C MET A 37 -31.86 -4.60 -38.83
N THR A 38 -31.09 -4.03 -37.95
CA THR A 38 -30.85 -2.57 -37.88
C THR A 38 -29.46 -2.33 -37.35
N ASP A 39 -28.70 -1.70 -38.17
CA ASP A 39 -27.48 -0.97 -37.96
C ASP A 39 -27.61 -0.03 -36.76
N GLY A 40 -26.68 -0.06 -35.80
CA GLY A 40 -26.73 0.76 -34.61
C GLY A 40 -25.42 0.68 -33.85
N MET A 41 -24.51 1.56 -34.18
CA MET A 41 -23.32 1.93 -33.45
C MET A 41 -23.68 2.10 -31.97
N GLY A 42 -23.42 1.12 -31.14
CA GLY A 42 -23.79 1.10 -29.73
C GLY A 42 -22.64 0.61 -28.89
N GLY A 43 -22.13 1.53 -28.06
CA GLY A 43 -21.08 1.31 -27.14
C GLY A 43 -21.23 0.03 -26.33
N VAL A 44 -20.13 -0.61 -26.07
CA VAL A 44 -20.01 -1.72 -25.12
C VAL A 44 -20.36 -1.18 -23.73
N GLN A 45 -21.62 -1.29 -23.42
CA GLN A 45 -22.12 -1.09 -22.07
C GLN A 45 -21.90 -2.41 -21.34
N THR A 46 -20.74 -2.58 -20.73
CA THR A 46 -20.51 -3.63 -19.75
C THR A 46 -21.39 -3.33 -18.55
N GLY A 47 -22.61 -3.86 -18.59
CA GLY A 47 -23.53 -3.76 -17.49
C GLY A 47 -23.03 -4.49 -16.25
N GLY A 48 -23.00 -3.78 -15.15
CA GLY A 48 -23.27 -4.30 -13.83
C GLY A 48 -22.32 -5.34 -13.25
N ALA A 49 -21.05 -4.99 -13.09
CA ALA A 49 -20.27 -5.55 -12.00
C ALA A 49 -20.21 -4.49 -10.90
N ASN A 50 -20.80 -4.84 -9.78
CA ASN A 50 -20.74 -4.15 -8.50
C ASN A 50 -19.43 -3.38 -8.36
N GLY A 51 -19.48 -2.05 -8.16
CA GLY A 51 -18.38 -1.10 -8.31
C GLY A 51 -17.19 -1.26 -7.37
N MET A 52 -16.62 -2.44 -7.31
CA MET A 52 -15.32 -2.67 -6.68
C MET A 52 -14.24 -2.34 -7.70
N LEU A 53 -13.52 -1.27 -7.43
CA LEU A 53 -12.30 -0.92 -8.16
C LEU A 53 -11.34 -2.10 -8.19
N SER A 54 -10.63 -2.28 -9.31
CA SER A 54 -9.57 -3.28 -9.38
C SER A 54 -8.51 -3.01 -8.28
N PRO A 55 -7.79 -4.04 -7.82
CA PRO A 55 -6.72 -3.85 -6.83
C PRO A 55 -5.69 -2.78 -7.25
N GLU A 56 -5.40 -2.68 -8.55
CA GLU A 56 -4.49 -1.69 -9.10
C GLU A 56 -5.07 -0.27 -9.01
N GLU A 57 -6.36 -0.11 -9.32
CA GLU A 57 -7.04 1.19 -9.21
C GLU A 57 -7.17 1.63 -7.75
N GLN A 58 -7.47 0.73 -6.84
CA GLN A 58 -7.49 1.00 -5.40
C GLN A 58 -6.12 1.48 -4.92
N MET A 59 -5.05 0.82 -5.37
CA MET A 59 -3.69 1.18 -5.01
C MET A 59 -3.28 2.53 -5.59
N ARG A 60 -3.67 2.83 -6.83
CA ARG A 60 -3.41 4.12 -7.45
C ARG A 60 -4.15 5.25 -6.71
N GLN A 61 -5.41 5.05 -6.37
CA GLN A 61 -6.18 6.04 -5.61
C GLN A 61 -5.59 6.28 -4.22
N LYS A 62 -5.15 5.21 -3.53
CA LYS A 62 -4.45 5.31 -2.25
C LYS A 62 -3.17 6.14 -2.38
N PHE A 63 -2.38 5.90 -3.42
CA PHE A 63 -1.16 6.66 -3.68
C PHE A 63 -1.45 8.14 -3.97
N GLU A 64 -2.43 8.43 -4.82
CA GLU A 64 -2.85 9.81 -5.14
C GLU A 64 -3.36 10.56 -3.91
N ALA A 65 -4.09 9.87 -3.01
CA ALA A 65 -4.52 10.46 -1.75
C ALA A 65 -3.33 10.81 -0.85
N LEU A 66 -2.37 9.90 -0.70
CA LEU A 66 -1.16 10.12 0.09
C LEU A 66 -0.28 11.26 -0.48
N GLN A 67 -0.26 11.45 -1.80
CA GLN A 67 0.45 12.57 -2.42
C GLN A 67 -0.19 13.93 -2.12
N ARG A 68 -1.50 13.99 -1.92
CA ARG A 68 -2.18 15.24 -1.54
C ARG A 68 -1.97 15.59 -0.08
N ASP A 69 -2.01 14.58 0.79
CA ASP A 69 -1.90 14.73 2.23
C ASP A 69 -0.52 14.25 2.69
N ASN A 70 0.50 15.09 2.48
CA ASN A 70 1.89 14.77 2.77
C ASN A 70 2.59 15.80 3.66
N VAL A 71 1.83 16.73 4.27
CA VAL A 71 2.39 17.80 5.09
C VAL A 71 1.98 17.62 6.55
N ILE A 72 2.99 17.70 7.44
CA ILE A 72 2.80 17.65 8.90
C ILE A 72 3.28 18.96 9.48
N TYR A 73 2.40 19.63 10.22
CA TYR A 73 2.73 20.88 10.91
C TYR A 73 3.11 20.61 12.37
N PHE A 74 4.16 21.28 12.80
CA PHE A 74 4.66 21.22 14.16
C PHE A 74 4.32 22.49 14.93
N PRO A 75 4.17 22.41 16.26
CA PRO A 75 4.04 23.60 17.08
C PRO A 75 5.30 24.47 16.99
N TYR A 76 5.17 25.71 17.45
CA TYR A 76 6.31 26.62 17.54
C TYR A 76 7.43 25.99 18.34
N ASP A 77 8.63 26.02 17.78
CA ASP A 77 9.85 25.44 18.37
C ASP A 77 9.74 23.95 18.78
N GLY A 78 8.73 23.26 18.25
CA GLY A 78 8.47 21.85 18.56
C GLY A 78 8.82 20.91 17.40
N TYR A 79 9.07 19.66 17.74
CA TYR A 79 9.30 18.56 16.81
C TYR A 79 8.51 17.29 17.21
N ASP A 80 7.62 17.40 18.19
CA ASP A 80 6.75 16.29 18.58
C ASP A 80 5.56 16.14 17.63
N ILE A 81 5.31 14.93 17.18
CA ILE A 81 4.20 14.62 16.29
C ILE A 81 2.89 14.70 17.08
N GLN A 82 2.00 15.55 16.61
CA GLN A 82 0.68 15.70 17.21
C GLN A 82 -0.26 14.55 16.80
N GLY A 83 -1.12 14.13 17.72
CA GLY A 83 -2.03 13.00 17.52
C GLY A 83 -2.97 13.12 16.31
N GLN A 84 -3.27 14.34 15.88
CA GLN A 84 -4.08 14.57 14.65
C GLN A 84 -3.43 14.04 13.37
N TYR A 85 -2.12 13.80 13.35
CA TYR A 85 -1.39 13.24 12.21
C TYR A 85 -1.19 11.72 12.30
N ALA A 86 -1.68 11.08 13.35
CA ALA A 86 -1.51 9.64 13.53
C ALA A 86 -2.10 8.83 12.38
N ASP A 87 -3.35 9.12 12.00
CA ASP A 87 -4.05 8.42 10.90
C ASP A 87 -3.36 8.63 9.56
N LEU A 88 -2.87 9.85 9.31
CA LEU A 88 -2.11 10.18 8.10
C LEU A 88 -0.81 9.37 8.03
N LEU A 89 -0.05 9.35 9.11
CA LEU A 89 1.22 8.61 9.18
C LEU A 89 1.00 7.09 9.12
N ASP A 90 -0.07 6.58 9.70
CA ASP A 90 -0.44 5.17 9.60
C ASP A 90 -0.79 4.76 8.17
N ALA A 91 -1.52 5.62 7.46
CA ALA A 91 -1.83 5.41 6.04
C ALA A 91 -0.56 5.36 5.17
N HIS A 92 0.39 6.30 5.38
CA HIS A 92 1.70 6.28 4.72
C HIS A 92 2.51 5.02 5.09
N ALA A 93 2.57 4.67 6.38
CA ALA A 93 3.29 3.48 6.84
C ALA A 93 2.71 2.19 6.23
N SER A 94 1.39 2.07 6.18
CA SER A 94 0.72 0.94 5.56
C SER A 94 1.09 0.80 4.08
N TYR A 95 1.05 1.91 3.33
CA TYR A 95 1.44 1.92 1.93
C TYR A 95 2.91 1.51 1.72
N LEU A 96 3.83 2.04 2.55
CA LEU A 96 5.27 1.75 2.44
C LEU A 96 5.61 0.31 2.82
N ARG A 97 4.92 -0.29 3.79
CA ARG A 97 5.07 -1.71 4.13
C ARG A 97 4.65 -2.63 3.00
N GLU A 98 3.58 -2.27 2.29
CA GLU A 98 3.10 -3.02 1.12
C GLU A 98 4.03 -2.85 -0.11
N ARG A 99 4.83 -1.78 -0.13
CA ARG A 99 5.67 -1.38 -1.25
C ARG A 99 7.10 -1.01 -0.83
N PRO A 100 7.92 -1.99 -0.44
CA PRO A 100 9.27 -1.72 0.10
C PRO A 100 10.24 -1.11 -0.93
N SER A 101 9.91 -1.15 -2.22
CA SER A 101 10.70 -0.50 -3.28
C SER A 101 10.46 1.00 -3.41
N VAL A 102 9.39 1.53 -2.82
CA VAL A 102 9.08 2.97 -2.83
C VAL A 102 9.98 3.69 -1.84
N LYS A 103 10.65 4.73 -2.34
CA LYS A 103 11.50 5.60 -1.50
C LYS A 103 10.75 6.87 -1.15
N VAL A 104 10.94 7.34 0.06
CA VAL A 104 10.35 8.57 0.57
C VAL A 104 11.44 9.53 1.01
N LEU A 105 11.36 10.77 0.55
CA LEU A 105 12.17 11.87 1.02
C LEU A 105 11.36 12.64 2.07
N ILE A 106 11.90 12.78 3.27
CA ILE A 106 11.30 13.52 4.37
C ILE A 106 12.07 14.82 4.54
N GLU A 107 11.45 15.90 4.16
CA GLU A 107 12.03 17.24 4.25
C GLU A 107 11.54 17.92 5.52
N GLY A 108 12.48 18.41 6.33
CA GLY A 108 12.17 19.11 7.59
C GLY A 108 12.38 20.61 7.43
N HIS A 109 11.33 21.37 7.69
CA HIS A 109 11.33 22.82 7.58
C HIS A 109 11.08 23.50 8.93
N ALA A 110 11.62 24.71 9.07
CA ALA A 110 11.32 25.65 10.14
C ALA A 110 10.93 27.01 9.55
N ASP A 111 10.36 27.88 10.39
CA ASP A 111 10.02 29.25 9.98
C ASP A 111 11.29 30.15 9.95
N GLU A 112 11.11 31.39 9.52
CA GLU A 112 12.20 32.37 9.38
C GLU A 112 12.68 32.96 10.72
N ARG A 113 11.99 32.66 11.83
CA ARG A 113 12.35 33.17 13.16
C ARG A 113 13.52 32.38 13.73
N GLY A 114 14.52 33.11 14.26
CA GLY A 114 15.73 32.51 14.79
C GLY A 114 16.92 32.62 13.83
N THR A 115 17.99 31.88 14.14
CA THR A 115 19.16 31.82 13.27
C THR A 115 19.01 30.73 12.22
N PRO A 116 19.64 30.87 11.04
CA PRO A 116 19.61 29.81 10.03
C PRO A 116 20.10 28.47 10.53
N GLU A 117 21.15 28.45 11.33
CA GLU A 117 21.73 27.21 11.90
C GLU A 117 20.74 26.52 12.84
N TYR A 118 20.06 27.31 13.67
CA TYR A 118 19.04 26.79 14.57
C TYR A 118 17.86 26.18 13.79
N ASN A 119 17.39 26.86 12.74
CA ASN A 119 16.26 26.44 11.92
C ASN A 119 16.58 25.18 11.11
N ILE A 120 17.79 25.05 10.59
CA ILE A 120 18.27 23.83 9.95
C ILE A 120 18.21 22.66 10.95
N ALA A 121 18.76 22.85 12.15
CA ALA A 121 18.75 21.81 13.18
C ALA A 121 17.32 21.45 13.65
N LEU A 122 16.41 22.42 13.69
CA LEU A 122 15.00 22.17 14.03
C LEU A 122 14.29 21.39 12.92
N GLY A 123 14.49 21.77 11.66
CA GLY A 123 13.98 21.04 10.50
C GLY A 123 14.45 19.58 10.51
N GLU A 124 15.75 19.36 10.69
CA GLU A 124 16.31 18.00 10.78
C GLU A 124 15.69 17.17 11.92
N ARG A 125 15.46 17.78 13.10
CA ARG A 125 14.80 17.09 14.22
C ARG A 125 13.36 16.71 13.89
N ARG A 126 12.60 17.56 13.18
CA ARG A 126 11.24 17.29 12.70
C ARG A 126 11.21 16.14 11.71
N ALA A 127 12.09 16.16 10.71
CA ALA A 127 12.19 15.07 9.74
C ALA A 127 12.58 13.73 10.40
N LYS A 128 13.51 13.76 11.35
CA LYS A 128 13.89 12.58 12.15
C LYS A 128 12.73 12.05 13.00
N ALA A 129 11.90 12.93 13.57
CA ALA A 129 10.73 12.52 14.33
C ALA A 129 9.73 11.77 13.47
N VAL A 130 9.46 12.26 12.26
CA VAL A 130 8.58 11.58 11.28
C VAL A 130 9.15 10.23 10.86
N ALA A 131 10.42 10.18 10.49
CA ALA A 131 11.08 8.93 10.10
C ALA A 131 11.02 7.89 11.23
N LYS A 132 11.32 8.30 12.46
CA LYS A 132 11.24 7.44 13.64
C LYS A 132 9.82 6.94 13.89
N TYR A 133 8.81 7.80 13.73
CA TYR A 133 7.41 7.41 13.87
C TYR A 133 7.01 6.35 12.83
N LEU A 134 7.35 6.55 11.56
CA LEU A 134 7.11 5.56 10.50
C LEU A 134 7.80 4.22 10.78
N GLN A 135 9.03 4.25 11.33
CA GLN A 135 9.73 3.04 11.75
C GLN A 135 9.03 2.32 12.91
N THR A 136 8.46 3.03 13.88
CA THR A 136 7.65 2.40 14.94
C THR A 136 6.39 1.72 14.40
N LEU A 137 5.88 2.20 13.27
CA LEU A 137 4.79 1.58 12.51
C LEU A 137 5.24 0.43 11.59
N GLY A 138 6.51 0.05 11.65
CA GLY A 138 7.07 -1.10 10.92
C GLY A 138 7.61 -0.81 9.52
N VAL A 139 7.80 0.47 9.15
CA VAL A 139 8.49 0.83 7.92
C VAL A 139 9.99 0.60 8.08
N GLN A 140 10.64 -0.03 7.10
CA GLN A 140 12.09 -0.22 7.10
C GLN A 140 12.81 1.13 6.98
N ALA A 141 14.09 1.17 7.38
CA ALA A 141 14.88 2.41 7.34
C ALA A 141 15.34 2.77 5.91
N GLU A 142 15.66 1.76 5.08
CA GLU A 142 16.22 1.98 3.74
C GLU A 142 15.38 2.85 2.80
N PRO A 143 14.02 2.75 2.79
CA PRO A 143 13.23 3.62 1.94
C PRO A 143 13.12 5.07 2.44
N LEU A 144 13.56 5.38 3.66
CA LEU A 144 13.42 6.70 4.27
C LEU A 144 14.72 7.51 4.13
N SER A 145 14.64 8.65 3.45
CA SER A 145 15.72 9.63 3.36
C SER A 145 15.30 10.92 4.04
N ILE A 146 16.22 11.58 4.74
CA ILE A 146 15.98 12.82 5.49
C ILE A 146 16.81 13.95 4.88
N VAL A 147 16.19 15.11 4.69
CA VAL A 147 16.84 16.36 4.26
C VAL A 147 16.40 17.54 5.15
#